data_bcc107c23191b456f767c7d3d89a7d0b
#
_entry.id   bcc107c23191b456f767c7d3d89a7d0b
#
_cell.length_a   1.000
_cell.length_b   1.000
_cell.length_c   1.000
_cell.angle_alpha   90.00
_cell.angle_beta   90.00
_cell.angle_gamma   90.00
#
_symmetry.space_group_name_H-M   'P 1'
#
loop_
_entity.id
_entity.type
_entity.pdbx_description
1 polymer ?
#
loop_
_entity_poly.entity_id
_entity_poly.type
_entity_poly.pdbx_seq_one_letter_code
_entity_poly.pdbx_strand_id
1 'polypeptide(L)'
;HSRARICYHKDITGKEITSTLLRHVQACDNVEIREHTSMIDIIEEDGECKGLIAQDKEGHTTRIMASATLMATGGIGGLYEHTTNYPHLTGDALRIAAAHEIELEHTDYVQIHPTSLYTTKPGRAFLISESCRGEGAILLNANKERFTDELQPRDVVTNAIHAQMEKEGSNHVWLSFERIPSDEIRHHFPLSLIHI
;
A
#
# COMPACT_ATOMS: atom_id res chain seq x y z
N HIS A 1 -22.30 -3.18 -6.78
CA HIS A 1 -22.30 -1.97 -5.95
C HIS A 1 -23.58 -1.17 -6.17
N SER A 2 -24.58 -1.36 -5.28
CA SER A 2 -25.94 -0.81 -5.46
C SER A 2 -26.13 0.59 -4.84
N ARG A 3 -25.22 1.08 -4.02
CA ARG A 3 -25.29 2.38 -3.33
C ARG A 3 -23.90 2.94 -3.05
N ALA A 4 -23.76 4.26 -3.18
CA ALA A 4 -22.54 4.98 -2.75
C ALA A 4 -22.43 4.93 -1.22
N ARG A 5 -21.34 4.32 -0.70
CA ARG A 5 -21.09 4.15 0.75
C ARG A 5 -19.67 4.49 1.16
N ILE A 6 -18.80 4.76 0.19
CA ILE A 6 -17.38 4.98 0.44
C ILE A 6 -17.17 6.46 0.69
N CYS A 7 -16.66 6.80 1.88
CA CYS A 7 -16.16 8.13 2.14
C CYS A 7 -14.78 8.29 1.47
N TYR A 8 -14.57 9.38 0.77
CA TYR A 8 -13.33 9.65 0.06
C TYR A 8 -12.99 11.15 0.10
N HIS A 9 -11.73 11.45 -0.10
CA HIS A 9 -11.25 12.81 -0.29
C HIS A 9 -10.45 12.86 -1.60
N LYS A 10 -11.11 13.20 -2.70
CA LYS A 10 -10.53 13.12 -4.06
C LYS A 10 -9.86 11.76 -4.29
N ASP A 11 -8.65 11.74 -4.83
CA ASP A 11 -7.80 10.55 -4.98
C ASP A 11 -6.67 10.46 -3.94
N ILE A 12 -6.80 11.20 -2.81
CA ILE A 12 -5.80 11.27 -1.73
C ILE A 12 -6.37 10.89 -0.35
N THR A 13 -7.41 10.06 -0.30
CA THR A 13 -8.11 9.67 0.93
C THR A 13 -7.16 9.18 2.03
N GLY A 14 -6.17 8.35 1.67
CA GLY A 14 -5.18 7.85 2.62
C GLY A 14 -4.34 8.96 3.25
N LYS A 15 -3.92 9.96 2.47
CA LYS A 15 -3.18 11.13 2.97
C LYS A 15 -4.04 11.96 3.94
N GLU A 16 -5.31 12.17 3.60
CA GLU A 16 -6.24 12.93 4.46
C GLU A 16 -6.45 12.25 5.80
N ILE A 17 -6.70 10.94 5.80
CA ILE A 17 -6.87 10.15 7.03
C ILE A 17 -5.59 10.23 7.89
N THR A 18 -4.44 9.93 7.31
CA THR A 18 -3.17 9.89 8.06
C THR A 18 -2.80 11.25 8.64
N SER A 19 -2.90 12.34 7.86
CA SER A 19 -2.56 13.67 8.33
C SER A 19 -3.53 14.18 9.39
N THR A 20 -4.80 13.83 9.30
CA THR A 20 -5.80 14.18 10.31
C THR A 20 -5.54 13.43 11.62
N LEU A 21 -5.31 12.12 11.57
CA LEU A 21 -4.99 11.33 12.76
C LEU A 21 -3.68 11.78 13.40
N LEU A 22 -2.63 12.04 12.62
CA LEU A 22 -1.35 12.54 13.15
C LEU A 22 -1.52 13.86 13.89
N ARG A 23 -2.28 14.81 13.34
CA ARG A 23 -2.57 16.09 14.00
C ARG A 23 -3.29 15.91 15.33
N HIS A 24 -4.24 14.97 15.40
CA HIS A 24 -4.92 14.65 16.65
C HIS A 24 -3.99 14.01 17.69
N VAL A 25 -3.15 13.07 17.25
CA VAL A 25 -2.16 12.41 18.13
C VAL A 25 -1.17 13.43 18.69
N GLN A 26 -0.67 14.35 17.84
CA GLN A 26 0.25 15.43 18.25
C GLN A 26 -0.36 16.41 19.26
N ALA A 27 -1.69 16.52 19.29
CA ALA A 27 -2.41 17.34 20.25
C ALA A 27 -2.67 16.64 21.60
N CYS A 28 -2.29 15.37 21.75
CA CYS A 28 -2.47 14.60 23.00
C CYS A 28 -1.25 14.77 23.90
N ASP A 29 -1.42 15.36 25.08
CA ASP A 29 -0.32 15.58 26.07
C ASP A 29 0.29 14.28 26.61
N ASN A 30 -0.42 13.17 26.54
CA ASN A 30 0.00 11.86 27.03
C ASN A 30 0.59 10.95 25.96
N VAL A 31 0.90 11.47 24.76
CA VAL A 31 1.48 10.72 23.65
C VAL A 31 2.86 11.28 23.30
N GLU A 32 3.86 10.43 23.30
CA GLU A 32 5.20 10.72 22.81
C GLU A 32 5.40 10.08 21.43
N ILE A 33 5.76 10.88 20.42
CA ILE A 33 6.09 10.41 19.08
C ILE A 33 7.62 10.44 18.93
N ARG A 34 8.22 9.29 18.65
CA ARG A 34 9.66 9.15 18.39
C ARG A 34 9.87 8.91 16.89
N GLU A 35 10.16 9.98 16.18
CA GLU A 35 10.50 9.92 14.76
C GLU A 35 11.91 9.34 14.55
N HIS A 36 12.17 8.79 13.36
CA HIS A 36 13.46 8.18 13.00
C HIS A 36 13.94 7.12 13.99
N THR A 37 13.00 6.41 14.59
CA THR A 37 13.26 5.36 15.59
C THR A 37 12.61 4.07 15.11
N SER A 38 13.43 3.04 14.96
CA SER A 38 12.98 1.72 14.49
C SER A 38 12.87 0.75 15.66
N MET A 39 11.79 -0.02 15.72
CA MET A 39 11.73 -1.19 16.58
C MET A 39 12.62 -2.27 15.96
N ILE A 40 13.60 -2.74 16.70
CA ILE A 40 14.53 -3.79 16.24
C ILE A 40 14.23 -5.15 16.87
N ASP A 41 13.60 -5.16 18.06
CA ASP A 41 13.22 -6.37 18.76
C ASP A 41 12.14 -6.09 19.81
N ILE A 42 11.57 -7.14 20.39
CA ILE A 42 10.73 -7.09 21.59
C ILE A 42 11.54 -7.50 22.83
N ILE A 43 11.06 -7.11 24.00
CA ILE A 43 11.58 -7.57 25.28
C ILE A 43 10.63 -8.65 25.78
N GLU A 44 11.10 -9.88 25.81
CA GLU A 44 10.38 -11.03 26.33
C GLU A 44 11.00 -11.48 27.65
N GLU A 45 10.16 -11.69 28.66
CA GLU A 45 10.54 -12.23 29.96
C GLU A 45 9.40 -13.16 30.44
N ASP A 46 9.75 -14.41 30.75
CA ASP A 46 8.81 -15.43 31.24
C ASP A 46 7.60 -15.68 30.29
N GLY A 47 7.81 -15.59 28.97
CA GLY A 47 6.76 -15.78 27.95
C GLY A 47 5.82 -14.60 27.79
N GLU A 48 6.15 -13.45 28.36
CA GLU A 48 5.36 -12.22 28.24
C GLU A 48 6.16 -11.10 27.57
N CYS A 49 5.51 -10.34 26.69
CA CYS A 49 6.11 -9.13 26.12
C CYS A 49 6.11 -8.00 27.18
N LYS A 50 7.28 -7.54 27.56
CA LYS A 50 7.49 -6.47 28.55
C LYS A 50 7.84 -5.13 27.90
N GLY A 51 7.90 -5.04 26.58
CA GLY A 51 8.26 -3.83 25.86
C GLY A 51 9.00 -4.12 24.56
N LEU A 52 9.80 -3.16 24.14
CA LEU A 52 10.55 -3.27 22.88
C LEU A 52 11.97 -2.70 23.00
N ILE A 53 12.81 -3.07 22.04
CA ILE A 53 14.12 -2.46 21.82
C ILE A 53 14.00 -1.58 20.59
N ALA A 54 14.27 -0.29 20.78
CA ALA A 54 14.28 0.72 19.73
C ALA A 54 15.70 1.12 19.36
N GLN A 55 15.91 1.49 18.10
CA GLN A 55 17.16 2.05 17.61
C GLN A 55 16.87 3.39 16.93
N ASP A 56 17.61 4.43 17.29
CA ASP A 56 17.56 5.74 16.66
C ASP A 56 18.38 5.79 15.35
N LYS A 57 18.36 6.93 14.68
CA LYS A 57 19.09 7.14 13.41
C LYS A 57 20.61 7.16 13.58
N GLU A 58 21.12 7.39 14.80
CA GLU A 58 22.54 7.33 15.15
C GLU A 58 23.02 5.91 15.49
N GLY A 59 22.08 4.95 15.58
CA GLY A 59 22.35 3.56 15.91
C GLY A 59 22.35 3.25 17.41
N HIS A 60 21.97 4.20 18.27
CA HIS A 60 21.86 3.96 19.70
C HIS A 60 20.59 3.14 19.99
N THR A 61 20.76 2.11 20.81
CA THR A 61 19.66 1.25 21.22
C THR A 61 19.10 1.65 22.58
N THR A 62 17.78 1.63 22.72
CA THR A 62 17.06 1.94 23.95
C THR A 62 16.04 0.85 24.25
N ARG A 63 16.01 0.35 25.51
CA ARG A 63 14.95 -0.52 26.00
C ARG A 63 13.77 0.35 26.44
N ILE A 64 12.59 0.09 25.91
CA ILE A 64 11.35 0.77 26.29
C ILE A 64 10.44 -0.26 26.96
N MET A 65 10.29 -0.18 28.27
CA MET A 65 9.41 -1.06 29.01
C MET A 65 7.96 -0.57 28.87
N ALA A 66 7.04 -1.49 28.67
CA ALA A 66 5.61 -1.20 28.52
C ALA A 66 4.76 -2.35 29.08
N SER A 67 3.60 -2.02 29.61
CA SER A 67 2.60 -3.02 30.04
C SER A 67 1.88 -3.70 28.87
N ALA A 68 1.90 -3.07 27.70
CA ALA A 68 1.39 -3.63 26.44
C ALA A 68 2.16 -3.05 25.26
N THR A 69 2.40 -3.85 24.23
CA THR A 69 3.05 -3.44 22.99
C THR A 69 2.15 -3.76 21.81
N LEU A 70 1.80 -2.74 21.02
CA LEU A 70 1.04 -2.92 19.79
C LEU A 70 1.98 -2.82 18.58
N MET A 71 2.10 -3.89 17.81
CA MET A 71 2.89 -3.93 16.58
C MET A 71 2.02 -3.52 15.39
N ALA A 72 2.24 -2.33 14.85
CA ALA A 72 1.51 -1.79 13.70
C ALA A 72 2.49 -1.32 12.60
N THR A 73 3.51 -2.12 12.30
CA THR A 73 4.67 -1.76 11.46
C THR A 73 4.40 -1.85 9.96
N GLY A 74 3.19 -2.15 9.54
CA GLY A 74 2.83 -2.35 8.14
C GLY A 74 3.21 -3.72 7.60
N GLY A 75 3.09 -3.89 6.28
CA GLY A 75 3.30 -5.16 5.61
C GLY A 75 4.67 -5.32 4.96
N ILE A 76 4.71 -6.18 3.94
CA ILE A 76 5.94 -6.60 3.24
C ILE A 76 6.10 -5.98 1.84
N GLY A 77 5.23 -5.02 1.49
CA GLY A 77 5.16 -4.49 0.11
C GLY A 77 6.45 -3.85 -0.40
N GLY A 78 7.34 -3.40 0.49
CA GLY A 78 8.65 -2.84 0.13
C GLY A 78 9.67 -3.88 -0.35
N LEU A 79 9.41 -5.17 -0.18
CA LEU A 79 10.28 -6.26 -0.66
C LEU A 79 10.10 -6.57 -2.16
N TYR A 80 9.04 -6.07 -2.78
CA TYR A 80 8.77 -6.30 -4.21
C TYR A 80 9.42 -5.21 -5.06
N GLU A 81 10.00 -5.62 -6.18
CA GLU A 81 10.63 -4.70 -7.15
C GLU A 81 9.62 -3.70 -7.72
N HIS A 82 8.45 -4.20 -8.12
CA HIS A 82 7.35 -3.39 -8.63
C HIS A 82 6.29 -3.22 -7.54
N THR A 83 6.36 -2.12 -6.81
CA THR A 83 5.48 -1.89 -5.66
C THR A 83 4.94 -0.47 -5.62
N THR A 84 3.70 -0.32 -5.13
CA THR A 84 3.10 0.96 -4.77
C THR A 84 3.34 1.32 -3.30
N ASN A 85 4.00 0.45 -2.53
CA ASN A 85 4.34 0.66 -1.13
C ASN A 85 5.66 1.43 -0.97
N TYR A 86 5.89 1.94 0.22
CA TYR A 86 7.17 2.55 0.56
C TYR A 86 8.25 1.48 0.80
N PRO A 87 9.51 1.74 0.44
CA PRO A 87 10.61 0.76 0.56
C PRO A 87 10.89 0.28 1.98
N HIS A 88 10.52 1.05 3.00
CA HIS A 88 10.72 0.68 4.40
C HIS A 88 9.66 -0.31 4.94
N LEU A 89 8.68 -0.70 4.16
CA LEU A 89 7.69 -1.70 4.54
C LEU A 89 8.21 -3.11 4.25
N THR A 90 9.10 -3.59 5.09
CA THR A 90 9.88 -4.82 4.91
C THR A 90 9.45 -5.99 5.80
N GLY A 91 8.32 -5.83 6.52
CA GLY A 91 7.76 -6.89 7.37
C GLY A 91 8.53 -7.11 8.67
N ASP A 92 9.12 -6.07 9.25
CA ASP A 92 9.96 -6.18 10.44
C ASP A 92 9.26 -6.86 11.62
N ALA A 93 7.98 -6.56 11.85
CA ALA A 93 7.20 -7.25 12.88
C ALA A 93 7.09 -8.76 12.65
N LEU A 94 6.94 -9.20 11.39
CA LEU A 94 6.88 -10.63 11.06
C LEU A 94 8.20 -11.31 11.35
N ARG A 95 9.32 -10.66 11.01
CA ARG A 95 10.67 -11.17 11.31
C ARG A 95 10.91 -11.28 12.82
N ILE A 96 10.52 -10.27 13.59
CA ILE A 96 10.65 -10.27 15.05
C ILE A 96 9.77 -11.36 15.65
N ALA A 97 8.49 -11.45 15.24
CA ALA A 97 7.58 -12.47 15.74
C ALA A 97 8.11 -13.88 15.47
N ALA A 98 8.62 -14.15 14.26
CA ALA A 98 9.21 -15.43 13.93
C ALA A 98 10.47 -15.76 14.77
N ALA A 99 11.29 -14.76 15.10
CA ALA A 99 12.48 -14.94 15.94
C ALA A 99 12.13 -15.30 17.40
N HIS A 100 10.95 -14.89 17.87
CA HIS A 100 10.40 -15.22 19.20
C HIS A 100 9.41 -16.39 19.17
N GLU A 101 9.40 -17.20 18.12
CA GLU A 101 8.52 -18.37 17.96
C GLU A 101 7.01 -18.02 18.11
N ILE A 102 6.64 -16.77 17.86
CA ILE A 102 5.24 -16.33 17.85
C ILE A 102 4.58 -16.85 16.57
N GLU A 103 3.46 -17.53 16.72
CA GLU A 103 2.72 -18.10 15.61
C GLU A 103 2.25 -17.00 14.64
N LEU A 104 2.51 -17.22 13.34
CA LEU A 104 2.10 -16.35 12.26
C LEU A 104 1.02 -17.01 11.42
N GLU A 105 -0.04 -16.27 11.12
CA GLU A 105 -1.13 -16.72 10.26
C GLU A 105 -1.14 -15.95 8.94
N HIS A 106 -1.59 -16.59 7.88
CA HIS A 106 -1.86 -15.97 6.57
C HIS A 106 -0.68 -15.19 5.99
N THR A 107 0.53 -15.69 6.15
CA THR A 107 1.76 -15.06 5.63
C THR A 107 1.82 -15.03 4.10
N ASP A 108 0.96 -15.79 3.42
CA ASP A 108 0.75 -15.83 1.98
C ASP A 108 -0.28 -14.80 1.47
N TYR A 109 -0.96 -14.08 2.37
CA TYR A 109 -1.99 -13.11 1.98
C TYR A 109 -1.36 -11.78 1.56
N VAL A 110 -0.95 -11.71 0.29
CA VAL A 110 -0.46 -10.49 -0.35
C VAL A 110 -1.46 -10.02 -1.40
N GLN A 111 -2.06 -8.85 -1.19
CA GLN A 111 -2.98 -8.28 -2.17
C GLN A 111 -2.20 -7.53 -3.25
N ILE A 112 -2.40 -7.92 -4.51
CA ILE A 112 -1.85 -7.24 -5.67
C ILE A 112 -2.88 -6.26 -6.22
N HIS A 113 -2.48 -5.00 -6.43
CA HIS A 113 -3.31 -4.02 -7.12
C HIS A 113 -3.07 -4.10 -8.64
N PRO A 114 -4.11 -4.31 -9.46
CA PRO A 114 -3.92 -4.59 -10.89
C PRO A 114 -3.45 -3.38 -11.72
N THR A 115 -3.61 -2.16 -11.22
CA THR A 115 -3.27 -0.94 -11.96
C THR A 115 -2.29 -0.06 -11.20
N SER A 116 -1.02 -0.16 -11.55
CA SER A 116 0.04 0.79 -11.20
C SER A 116 0.64 1.38 -12.48
N LEU A 117 1.11 2.62 -12.40
CA LEU A 117 1.76 3.25 -13.56
C LEU A 117 3.07 2.51 -13.87
N TYR A 118 3.21 2.02 -15.09
CA TYR A 118 4.44 1.40 -15.55
C TYR A 118 5.57 2.43 -15.58
N THR A 119 6.70 2.07 -15.02
CA THR A 119 7.91 2.90 -14.99
C THR A 119 9.16 2.04 -14.94
N THR A 120 10.20 2.47 -15.63
CA THR A 120 11.55 1.89 -15.53
C THR A 120 12.40 2.58 -14.46
N LYS A 121 11.87 3.61 -13.79
CA LYS A 121 12.57 4.31 -12.71
C LYS A 121 12.46 3.48 -11.42
N PRO A 122 13.56 3.34 -10.66
CA PRO A 122 13.51 2.65 -9.38
C PRO A 122 12.64 3.41 -8.38
N GLY A 123 12.08 2.67 -7.42
CA GLY A 123 11.32 3.22 -6.33
C GLY A 123 9.83 2.91 -6.41
N ARG A 124 9.05 3.65 -5.67
CA ARG A 124 7.61 3.44 -5.54
C ARG A 124 6.87 3.79 -6.82
N ALA A 125 6.14 2.83 -7.38
CA ALA A 125 5.25 3.07 -8.51
C ALA A 125 4.02 3.90 -8.09
N PHE A 126 3.51 4.74 -8.99
CA PHE A 126 2.27 5.47 -8.75
C PHE A 126 1.07 4.51 -8.85
N LEU A 127 0.23 4.52 -7.82
CA LEU A 127 -1.01 3.73 -7.80
C LEU A 127 -2.09 4.47 -8.60
N ILE A 128 -2.57 3.85 -9.68
CA ILE A 128 -3.76 4.32 -10.39
C ILE A 128 -4.98 3.79 -9.64
N SER A 129 -5.79 4.69 -9.09
CA SER A 129 -6.94 4.33 -8.25
C SER A 129 -7.88 3.34 -8.95
N GLU A 130 -8.38 2.38 -8.20
CA GLU A 130 -9.44 1.47 -8.66
C GLU A 130 -10.70 2.21 -9.11
N SER A 131 -10.97 3.38 -8.51
CA SER A 131 -12.08 4.24 -8.90
C SER A 131 -12.03 4.62 -10.39
N CYS A 132 -10.84 4.73 -11.00
CA CYS A 132 -10.71 5.02 -12.43
C CYS A 132 -11.41 3.94 -13.27
N ARG A 133 -11.24 2.66 -12.91
CA ARG A 133 -11.94 1.54 -13.58
C ARG A 133 -13.43 1.55 -13.26
N GLY A 134 -13.79 1.90 -12.03
CA GLY A 134 -15.19 2.07 -11.60
C GLY A 134 -15.95 3.16 -12.34
N GLU A 135 -15.27 4.24 -12.73
CA GLU A 135 -15.81 5.37 -13.50
C GLU A 135 -15.77 5.13 -15.03
N GLY A 136 -15.24 4.00 -15.48
CA GLY A 136 -15.30 3.60 -16.88
C GLY A 136 -13.97 3.54 -17.64
N ALA A 137 -12.82 3.68 -16.97
CA ALA A 137 -11.55 3.41 -17.62
C ALA A 137 -11.43 1.91 -17.98
N ILE A 138 -10.94 1.62 -19.19
CA ILE A 138 -10.84 0.28 -19.73
C ILE A 138 -9.40 -0.14 -19.99
N LEU A 139 -9.12 -1.45 -19.82
CA LEU A 139 -7.83 -2.05 -20.10
C LEU A 139 -7.73 -2.46 -21.57
N LEU A 140 -6.68 -2.00 -22.24
CA LEU A 140 -6.41 -2.23 -23.64
C LEU A 140 -5.07 -2.95 -23.84
N ASN A 141 -5.03 -3.83 -24.85
CA ASN A 141 -3.84 -4.47 -25.35
C ASN A 141 -3.04 -3.55 -26.29
N ALA A 142 -1.93 -4.02 -26.86
CA ALA A 142 -1.11 -3.26 -27.81
C ALA A 142 -1.88 -2.85 -29.08
N ASN A 143 -2.90 -3.62 -29.47
CA ASN A 143 -3.75 -3.32 -30.63
C ASN A 143 -4.91 -2.38 -30.29
N LYS A 144 -4.97 -1.82 -29.09
CA LYS A 144 -6.08 -0.98 -28.61
C LYS A 144 -7.41 -1.74 -28.45
N GLU A 145 -7.39 -3.04 -28.23
CA GLU A 145 -8.53 -3.88 -28.00
C GLU A 145 -8.71 -4.14 -26.51
N ARG A 146 -9.97 -4.05 -26.03
CA ARG A 146 -10.32 -4.43 -24.64
C ARG A 146 -10.20 -5.95 -24.49
N PHE A 147 -9.50 -6.43 -23.47
CA PHE A 147 -9.23 -7.86 -23.30
C PHE A 147 -9.82 -8.47 -22.02
N THR A 148 -10.36 -7.67 -21.10
CA THR A 148 -10.95 -8.14 -19.84
C THR A 148 -12.11 -7.26 -19.39
N ASP A 149 -12.85 -7.70 -18.36
CA ASP A 149 -13.79 -6.89 -17.62
C ASP A 149 -13.09 -6.33 -16.37
N GLU A 150 -12.87 -5.03 -16.34
CA GLU A 150 -12.11 -4.30 -15.32
C GLU A 150 -12.80 -4.26 -13.95
N LEU A 151 -14.11 -4.62 -13.89
CA LEU A 151 -14.90 -4.62 -12.65
C LEU A 151 -14.87 -5.96 -11.92
N GLN A 152 -14.18 -6.96 -12.47
CA GLN A 152 -13.94 -8.23 -11.80
C GLN A 152 -13.04 -8.04 -10.55
N PRO A 153 -12.99 -9.04 -9.63
CA PRO A 153 -12.07 -9.04 -8.50
C PRO A 153 -10.62 -8.77 -8.92
N ARG A 154 -9.84 -8.15 -8.02
CA ARG A 154 -8.47 -7.70 -8.33
C ARG A 154 -7.54 -8.80 -8.82
N ASP A 155 -7.63 -9.98 -8.22
CA ASP A 155 -6.88 -11.17 -8.62
C ASP A 155 -7.21 -11.61 -10.06
N VAL A 156 -8.50 -11.61 -10.42
CA VAL A 156 -8.95 -11.95 -11.78
C VAL A 156 -8.42 -10.96 -12.80
N VAL A 157 -8.52 -9.65 -12.51
CA VAL A 157 -8.00 -8.60 -13.39
C VAL A 157 -6.48 -8.67 -13.50
N THR A 158 -5.77 -8.92 -12.41
CA THR A 158 -4.30 -9.08 -12.40
C THR A 158 -3.88 -10.26 -13.27
N ASN A 159 -4.52 -11.41 -13.11
CA ASN A 159 -4.22 -12.59 -13.93
C ASN A 159 -4.49 -12.35 -15.42
N ALA A 160 -5.56 -11.64 -15.76
CA ALA A 160 -5.86 -11.26 -17.14
C ALA A 160 -4.78 -10.34 -17.72
N ILE A 161 -4.28 -9.36 -16.94
CA ILE A 161 -3.19 -8.48 -17.34
C ILE A 161 -1.90 -9.28 -17.57
N HIS A 162 -1.52 -10.17 -16.65
CA HIS A 162 -0.34 -11.01 -16.80
C HIS A 162 -0.40 -11.89 -18.05
N ALA A 163 -1.53 -12.58 -18.27
CA ALA A 163 -1.74 -13.40 -19.46
C ALA A 163 -1.64 -12.59 -20.76
N GLN A 164 -2.15 -11.33 -20.76
CA GLN A 164 -2.07 -10.45 -21.92
C GLN A 164 -0.63 -9.98 -22.17
N MET A 165 0.11 -9.61 -21.12
CA MET A 165 1.52 -9.22 -21.21
C MET A 165 2.39 -10.39 -21.75
N GLU A 166 2.19 -11.59 -21.25
CA GLU A 166 2.89 -12.80 -21.75
C GLU A 166 2.61 -13.04 -23.24
N LYS A 167 1.33 -12.97 -23.63
CA LYS A 167 0.91 -13.15 -25.04
C LYS A 167 1.57 -12.15 -26.00
N GLU A 168 1.80 -10.92 -25.55
CA GLU A 168 2.37 -9.83 -26.35
C GLU A 168 3.88 -9.69 -26.20
N GLY A 169 4.49 -10.38 -25.23
CA GLY A 169 5.89 -10.17 -24.89
C GLY A 169 6.16 -8.75 -24.35
N SER A 170 5.16 -8.15 -23.69
CA SER A 170 5.22 -6.78 -23.17
C SER A 170 5.32 -6.76 -21.64
N ASN A 171 5.80 -5.65 -21.09
CA ASN A 171 5.89 -5.43 -19.64
C ASN A 171 4.76 -4.55 -19.11
N HIS A 172 3.79 -4.19 -19.92
CA HIS A 172 2.67 -3.35 -19.54
C HIS A 172 1.47 -3.53 -20.48
N VAL A 173 0.31 -3.09 -20.01
CA VAL A 173 -0.91 -2.89 -20.80
C VAL A 173 -1.33 -1.43 -20.71
N TRP A 174 -2.33 -1.03 -21.46
CA TRP A 174 -2.83 0.35 -21.46
C TRP A 174 -4.11 0.48 -20.66
N LEU A 175 -4.25 1.60 -19.91
CA LEU A 175 -5.51 1.99 -19.27
C LEU A 175 -6.03 3.24 -20.00
N SER A 176 -7.14 3.10 -20.71
CA SER A 176 -7.76 4.19 -21.46
C SER A 176 -8.84 4.89 -20.64
N PHE A 177 -8.79 6.22 -20.63
CA PHE A 177 -9.77 7.10 -20.00
C PHE A 177 -10.72 7.76 -21.04
N GLU A 178 -10.65 7.38 -22.31
CA GLU A 178 -11.44 8.01 -23.38
C GLU A 178 -12.95 8.02 -23.18
N ARG A 179 -13.45 7.08 -22.34
CA ARG A 179 -14.87 6.97 -22.02
C ARG A 179 -15.34 7.86 -20.88
N ILE A 180 -14.40 8.50 -20.17
CA ILE A 180 -14.71 9.35 -19.02
C ILE A 180 -14.61 10.81 -19.46
N PRO A 181 -15.64 11.63 -19.20
CA PRO A 181 -15.58 13.07 -19.50
C PRO A 181 -14.37 13.74 -18.84
N SER A 182 -13.72 14.65 -19.55
CA SER A 182 -12.46 15.25 -19.08
C SER A 182 -12.61 16.14 -17.84
N ASP A 183 -13.79 16.71 -17.61
CA ASP A 183 -14.14 17.44 -16.40
C ASP A 183 -14.32 16.50 -15.21
N GLU A 184 -14.88 15.31 -15.38
CA GLU A 184 -14.94 14.28 -14.34
C GLU A 184 -13.56 13.79 -13.97
N ILE A 185 -12.67 13.54 -14.94
CA ILE A 185 -11.27 13.16 -14.67
C ILE A 185 -10.57 14.23 -13.82
N ARG A 186 -10.71 15.51 -14.17
CA ARG A 186 -10.11 16.62 -13.43
C ARG A 186 -10.65 16.77 -12.03
N HIS A 187 -11.92 16.48 -11.83
CA HIS A 187 -12.58 16.61 -10.54
C HIS A 187 -12.26 15.44 -9.60
N HIS A 188 -12.34 14.22 -10.10
CA HIS A 188 -12.23 13.00 -9.28
C HIS A 188 -10.79 12.48 -9.17
N PHE A 189 -9.94 12.70 -10.19
CA PHE A 189 -8.61 12.11 -10.30
C PHE A 189 -7.50 13.13 -10.60
N PRO A 190 -7.41 14.23 -9.81
CA PRO A 190 -6.44 15.29 -10.10
C PRO A 190 -4.98 14.83 -10.02
N LEU A 191 -4.63 13.86 -9.14
CA LEU A 191 -3.28 13.29 -9.07
C LEU A 191 -3.02 12.30 -10.21
N SER A 192 -3.99 11.46 -10.55
CA SER A 192 -3.86 10.54 -11.68
C SER A 192 -3.61 11.30 -12.97
N LEU A 193 -4.27 12.46 -13.15
CA LEU A 193 -4.10 13.32 -14.33
C LEU A 193 -2.68 13.89 -14.49
N ILE A 194 -1.94 14.11 -13.39
CA ILE A 194 -0.55 14.59 -13.43
C ILE A 194 0.39 13.52 -14.00
N HIS A 195 0.04 12.24 -13.87
CA HIS A 195 0.85 11.09 -14.24
C HIS A 195 0.38 10.39 -15.53
N ILE A 196 -0.76 10.77 -16.07
CA ILE A 196 -1.37 10.28 -17.31
C ILE A 196 -1.23 11.38 -18.40
#